data_c0a52a2c12a30a490955113b367a005d
#
_entry.id   c0a52a2c12a30a490955113b367a005d
#
_cell.length_a   1.000
_cell.length_b   1.000
_cell.length_c   1.000
_cell.angle_alpha   90.00
_cell.angle_beta   90.00
_cell.angle_gamma   90.00
#
_symmetry.space_group_name_H-M   'P 1'
#
loop_
_entity.id
_entity.type
_entity.pdbx_description
1 polymer ?
#
loop_
_entity_poly.entity_id
_entity_poly.type
_entity_poly.pdbx_seq_one_letter_code
_entity_poly.pdbx_strand_id
1 'polypeptide(L)'
;MKLSAHLIIAPFLLAFSGWTLSAHLCVLLGLGAYALIALFPCVTTLLLLAYRKGTRIPFPGQNARTPPQDTVSERLILQQDHSSSAEIWWMDAPHPDKLGARPHHGFFGRMLDTTHALIRWRDGLALHLMLAVSPLVLHASWYAFWAYAILLLLLCLVDKGMPLGRPTGTIPSMEVATGQFIAPALCLFILVFIILALSITRSDLDDAYYAAVAAHMAAHPEAPLQSGDPMLGETGFPLIFHSFRFSSFELLSGALGLLSSSAALDAYYIYLVPLWSGLAVLATYLLVRQLQPQQWLLPTICTLALVLLLGEMHRSSANFSFVRIFQGKAVFVSVLVPCIYYLTNRVFSASATRADFLLLACCQISAIGMSNIGMLMGPLAGFSALMANI
;
A
#
# COMPACT_ATOMS: atom_id res chain seq x y z
N MET A 1 -2.23 2.05 24.28
CA MET A 1 -1.43 1.69 23.10
C MET A 1 -2.19 2.20 21.87
N LYS A 2 -1.68 3.24 21.17
CA LYS A 2 -2.31 3.75 19.95
C LYS A 2 -2.00 2.75 18.82
N LEU A 3 -2.94 1.86 18.52
CA LEU A 3 -2.80 0.93 17.40
C LEU A 3 -2.95 1.73 16.10
N SER A 4 -1.84 2.04 15.46
CA SER A 4 -1.86 2.68 14.14
C SER A 4 -2.15 1.59 13.10
N ALA A 5 -3.17 1.77 12.25
CA ALA A 5 -3.48 0.84 11.16
C ALA A 5 -2.27 0.62 10.24
N HIS A 6 -1.38 1.60 10.14
CA HIS A 6 -0.10 1.46 9.45
C HIS A 6 0.79 0.35 10.05
N LEU A 7 0.73 0.14 11.38
CA LEU A 7 1.47 -0.94 12.05
C LEU A 7 0.97 -2.35 11.67
N ILE A 8 -0.21 -2.48 11.09
CA ILE A 8 -0.76 -3.76 10.59
C ILE A 8 -0.47 -3.90 9.10
N ILE A 9 -0.71 -2.85 8.31
CA ILE A 9 -0.53 -2.87 6.86
C ILE A 9 0.96 -3.03 6.47
N ALA A 10 1.89 -2.36 7.16
CA ALA A 10 3.30 -2.46 6.82
C ALA A 10 3.87 -3.88 6.97
N PRO A 11 3.68 -4.61 8.09
CA PRO A 11 4.08 -6.01 8.20
C PRO A 11 3.41 -6.91 7.15
N PHE A 12 2.13 -6.68 6.84
CA PHE A 12 1.44 -7.42 5.80
C PHE A 12 2.12 -7.25 4.44
N LEU A 13 2.39 -6.01 4.01
CA LEU A 13 3.05 -5.74 2.72
C LEU A 13 4.45 -6.36 2.66
N LEU A 14 5.22 -6.28 3.74
CA LEU A 14 6.54 -6.91 3.84
C LEU A 14 6.44 -8.44 3.77
N ALA A 15 5.51 -9.03 4.50
CA ALA A 15 5.31 -10.47 4.51
C ALA A 15 4.84 -10.99 3.16
N PHE A 16 3.79 -10.37 2.57
CA PHE A 16 3.26 -10.87 1.31
C PHE A 16 4.20 -10.60 0.12
N SER A 17 4.95 -9.50 0.12
CA SER A 17 6.02 -9.32 -0.89
C SER A 17 7.15 -10.34 -0.72
N GLY A 18 7.54 -10.66 0.53
CA GLY A 18 8.48 -11.73 0.83
C GLY A 18 7.99 -13.09 0.35
N TRP A 19 6.71 -13.39 0.55
CA TRP A 19 6.04 -14.58 0.03
C TRP A 19 6.12 -14.65 -1.50
N THR A 20 5.72 -13.57 -2.19
CA THR A 20 5.74 -13.47 -3.64
C THR A 20 7.16 -13.68 -4.20
N LEU A 21 8.16 -13.00 -3.65
CA LEU A 21 9.55 -13.14 -4.07
C LEU A 21 10.06 -14.58 -3.86
N SER A 22 9.73 -15.19 -2.72
CA SER A 22 10.11 -16.59 -2.43
C SER A 22 9.43 -17.56 -3.39
N ALA A 23 8.14 -17.36 -3.70
CA ALA A 23 7.41 -18.18 -4.67
C ALA A 23 8.04 -18.10 -6.05
N HIS A 24 8.36 -16.89 -6.53
CA HIS A 24 9.00 -16.71 -7.83
C HIS A 24 10.39 -17.32 -7.88
N LEU A 25 11.17 -17.23 -6.80
CA LEU A 25 12.46 -17.89 -6.72
C LEU A 25 12.32 -19.43 -6.79
N CYS A 26 11.35 -19.99 -6.09
CA CYS A 26 11.06 -21.43 -6.17
C CYS A 26 10.64 -21.86 -7.57
N VAL A 27 9.75 -21.10 -8.24
CA VAL A 27 9.32 -21.41 -9.60
C VAL A 27 10.50 -21.30 -10.58
N LEU A 28 11.36 -20.29 -10.42
CA LEU A 28 12.56 -20.13 -11.27
C LEU A 28 13.53 -21.29 -11.13
N LEU A 29 13.72 -21.78 -9.91
CA LEU A 29 14.63 -22.87 -9.59
C LEU A 29 14.02 -24.27 -9.69
N GLY A 30 12.74 -24.38 -10.05
CA GLY A 30 12.03 -25.66 -10.12
C GLY A 30 11.85 -26.32 -8.76
N LEU A 31 11.67 -25.54 -7.70
CA LEU A 31 11.53 -26.02 -6.32
C LEU A 31 10.05 -26.18 -5.93
N GLY A 32 9.77 -27.08 -4.95
CA GLY A 32 8.44 -27.36 -4.45
C GLY A 32 8.02 -26.51 -3.25
N ALA A 33 6.87 -26.89 -2.65
CA ALA A 33 6.24 -26.16 -1.55
C ALA A 33 7.11 -26.05 -0.29
N TYR A 34 7.84 -27.10 0.08
CA TYR A 34 8.70 -27.09 1.27
C TYR A 34 9.82 -26.06 1.15
N ALA A 35 10.41 -25.91 -0.04
CA ALA A 35 11.40 -24.88 -0.28
C ALA A 35 10.81 -23.46 -0.18
N LEU A 36 9.59 -23.25 -0.67
CA LEU A 36 8.87 -21.99 -0.52
C LEU A 36 8.64 -21.64 0.95
N ILE A 37 8.15 -22.59 1.74
CA ILE A 37 7.90 -22.41 3.17
C ILE A 37 9.20 -22.07 3.92
N ALA A 38 10.33 -22.71 3.55
CA ALA A 38 11.62 -22.45 4.17
C ALA A 38 12.24 -21.12 3.75
N LEU A 39 12.09 -20.69 2.50
CA LEU A 39 12.64 -19.43 1.97
C LEU A 39 11.86 -18.21 2.45
N PHE A 40 10.55 -18.33 2.61
CA PHE A 40 9.67 -17.23 2.97
C PHE A 40 10.12 -16.43 4.21
N PRO A 41 10.40 -17.05 5.37
CA PRO A 41 10.84 -16.31 6.55
C PRO A 41 12.19 -15.62 6.35
N CYS A 42 13.10 -16.20 5.56
CA CYS A 42 14.39 -15.59 5.25
C CYS A 42 14.24 -14.29 4.45
N VAL A 43 13.49 -14.34 3.35
CA VAL A 43 13.23 -13.18 2.50
C VAL A 43 12.45 -12.10 3.26
N THR A 44 11.42 -12.48 4.00
CA THR A 44 10.63 -11.54 4.81
C THR A 44 11.49 -10.87 5.89
N THR A 45 12.39 -11.61 6.53
CA THR A 45 13.32 -11.05 7.52
C THR A 45 14.25 -10.02 6.90
N LEU A 46 14.79 -10.27 5.70
CA LEU A 46 15.61 -9.29 4.97
C LEU A 46 14.84 -8.01 4.65
N LEU A 47 13.58 -8.13 4.17
CA LEU A 47 12.71 -6.97 3.93
C LEU A 47 12.40 -6.19 5.21
N LEU A 48 12.15 -6.90 6.32
CA LEU A 48 11.91 -6.28 7.63
C LEU A 48 13.15 -5.52 8.15
N LEU A 49 14.35 -6.08 7.98
CA LEU A 49 15.59 -5.41 8.34
C LEU A 49 15.82 -4.16 7.48
N ALA A 50 15.59 -4.24 6.18
CA ALA A 50 15.64 -3.10 5.27
C ALA A 50 14.64 -2.01 5.67
N TYR A 51 13.41 -2.39 6.00
CA TYR A 51 12.37 -1.49 6.49
C TYR A 51 12.79 -0.77 7.78
N ARG A 52 13.27 -1.52 8.78
CA ARG A 52 13.75 -0.94 10.06
C ARG A 52 14.92 0.02 9.86
N LYS A 53 15.83 -0.28 8.93
CA LYS A 53 16.91 0.62 8.56
C LYS A 53 16.37 1.88 7.89
N GLY A 54 15.40 1.73 7.00
CA GLY A 54 14.76 2.84 6.28
C GLY A 54 14.01 3.82 7.20
N THR A 55 13.39 3.33 8.29
CA THR A 55 12.68 4.20 9.25
C THR A 55 13.61 5.08 10.08
N ARG A 56 14.88 4.68 10.26
CA ARG A 56 15.86 5.40 11.08
C ARG A 56 16.59 6.51 10.33
N ILE A 57 16.46 6.57 9.02
CA ILE A 57 17.20 7.52 8.20
C ILE A 57 16.20 8.54 7.65
N PRO A 58 16.15 9.75 8.23
CA PRO A 58 15.37 10.84 7.65
C PRO A 58 15.94 11.20 6.29
N PHE A 59 15.12 11.72 5.39
CA PHE A 59 15.61 12.20 4.11
C PHE A 59 16.64 13.32 4.30
N PRO A 60 17.74 13.30 3.55
CA PRO A 60 18.73 14.40 3.58
C PRO A 60 18.01 15.70 3.19
N GLY A 61 18.10 16.71 4.07
CA GLY A 61 17.48 18.03 3.86
C GLY A 61 16.36 18.39 4.85
N GLN A 62 15.88 17.45 5.69
CA GLN A 62 14.91 17.79 6.75
C GLN A 62 15.54 18.61 7.89
N ASN A 63 16.82 18.40 8.19
CA ASN A 63 17.50 19.06 9.31
C ASN A 63 17.91 20.50 9.06
N ALA A 64 17.74 21.03 7.82
CA ALA A 64 18.27 22.34 7.47
C ALA A 64 17.30 23.51 7.69
N ARG A 65 16.06 23.29 8.14
CA ARG A 65 15.05 24.33 8.29
C ARG A 65 14.12 24.15 9.50
N THR A 66 14.61 23.80 10.64
CA THR A 66 13.99 24.23 11.88
C THR A 66 14.59 25.60 12.19
N PRO A 67 13.87 26.71 11.97
CA PRO A 67 14.28 27.97 12.59
C PRO A 67 14.31 27.71 14.10
N PRO A 68 15.28 28.27 14.82
CA PRO A 68 15.33 28.13 16.27
C PRO A 68 13.99 28.61 16.84
N GLN A 69 13.25 27.68 17.42
CA GLN A 69 11.91 27.92 17.99
C GLN A 69 11.96 28.79 19.24
N ASP A 70 13.17 29.18 19.66
CA ASP A 70 13.41 29.75 20.98
C ASP A 70 13.27 31.29 21.05
N THR A 71 13.02 31.97 19.90
CA THR A 71 13.01 33.46 19.92
C THR A 71 11.62 34.10 19.81
N VAL A 72 10.56 33.31 19.52
CA VAL A 72 9.21 33.91 19.39
C VAL A 72 8.38 33.73 20.68
N SER A 73 8.60 32.65 21.41
CA SER A 73 7.83 32.39 22.65
C SER A 73 8.23 33.30 23.83
N GLU A 74 9.49 33.70 23.92
CA GLU A 74 9.91 34.62 24.99
C GLU A 74 9.44 36.08 24.79
N ARG A 75 9.20 36.52 23.54
CA ARG A 75 8.68 37.87 23.31
C ARG A 75 7.19 38.03 23.53
N LEU A 76 6.41 36.95 23.49
CA LEU A 76 4.97 37.00 23.74
C LEU A 76 4.61 36.95 25.23
N ILE A 77 5.47 36.39 26.09
CA ILE A 77 5.24 36.31 27.53
C ILE A 77 5.54 37.65 28.23
N LEU A 78 6.45 38.46 27.69
CA LEU A 78 6.80 39.77 28.29
C LEU A 78 5.85 40.91 27.94
N GLN A 79 4.86 40.69 27.05
CA GLN A 79 3.92 41.74 26.61
C GLN A 79 2.51 41.63 27.24
N GLN A 80 2.27 40.63 28.09
CA GLN A 80 0.94 40.33 28.63
C GLN A 80 0.70 40.84 30.04
N ASP A 81 1.65 41.59 30.69
CA ASP A 81 1.56 41.99 32.08
C ASP A 81 1.21 43.45 32.35
N HIS A 82 0.77 44.24 31.36
CA HIS A 82 0.23 45.56 31.62
C HIS A 82 -0.96 45.89 30.69
N SER A 83 -2.16 45.59 31.15
CA SER A 83 -3.32 46.47 31.15
C SER A 83 -4.61 45.71 31.48
N SER A 84 -4.97 45.80 32.77
CA SER A 84 -6.35 45.66 33.20
C SER A 84 -7.09 46.95 32.90
N SER A 85 -8.04 46.92 32.02
CA SER A 85 -9.31 47.66 32.16
C SER A 85 -10.18 47.44 30.91
N ALA A 86 -11.39 47.08 31.19
CA ALA A 86 -12.45 46.88 30.24
C ALA A 86 -12.80 48.15 29.49
N GLU A 87 -13.01 48.02 28.18
CA GLU A 87 -14.07 48.74 27.48
C GLU A 87 -14.40 48.05 26.14
N ILE A 88 -15.66 47.65 26.05
CA ILE A 88 -16.30 47.07 24.84
C ILE A 88 -16.58 48.26 23.88
N TRP A 89 -15.96 48.26 22.74
CA TRP A 89 -16.46 49.01 21.57
C TRP A 89 -16.29 48.23 20.29
N TRP A 90 -17.39 48.03 19.61
CA TRP A 90 -17.53 47.56 18.25
C TRP A 90 -16.99 48.59 17.27
N MET A 91 -16.43 48.11 16.14
CA MET A 91 -15.99 48.84 14.97
C MET A 91 -14.58 49.42 15.03
N ASP A 92 -13.67 48.61 14.46
CA ASP A 92 -12.74 49.14 13.46
C ASP A 92 -12.21 47.94 12.63
N ALA A 93 -12.60 47.93 11.36
CA ALA A 93 -12.04 46.97 10.39
C ALA A 93 -10.52 47.20 10.33
N PRO A 94 -9.69 46.14 10.43
CA PRO A 94 -8.25 46.33 10.35
C PRO A 94 -7.87 46.92 9.00
N HIS A 95 -7.16 48.05 9.04
CA HIS A 95 -6.55 48.70 7.90
C HIS A 95 -5.78 47.66 7.06
N PRO A 96 -5.95 47.64 5.71
CA PRO A 96 -5.33 46.65 4.84
C PRO A 96 -3.81 46.65 4.81
N ASP A 97 -3.17 47.68 5.39
CA ASP A 97 -1.72 47.89 5.36
C ASP A 97 -0.92 47.08 6.41
N LYS A 98 -1.59 46.32 7.30
CA LYS A 98 -0.93 45.48 8.31
C LYS A 98 -0.97 43.99 8.01
N LEU A 99 -1.47 43.58 6.89
CA LEU A 99 -1.22 42.26 6.37
C LEU A 99 0.25 42.20 5.94
N GLY A 100 1.08 41.62 6.81
CA GLY A 100 2.51 41.49 6.60
C GLY A 100 2.79 41.05 5.18
N ALA A 101 3.58 41.84 4.46
CA ALA A 101 4.00 41.60 3.10
C ALA A 101 4.45 40.15 2.99
N ARG A 102 3.66 39.29 2.34
CA ARG A 102 4.13 37.98 1.92
C ARG A 102 5.41 38.26 1.16
N PRO A 103 6.52 37.60 1.50
CA PRO A 103 7.73 37.75 0.73
C PRO A 103 7.34 37.46 -0.72
N HIS A 104 7.34 38.49 -1.55
CA HIS A 104 7.22 38.34 -2.99
C HIS A 104 8.41 37.49 -3.42
N HIS A 105 8.19 36.18 -3.50
CA HIS A 105 9.12 35.33 -4.21
C HIS A 105 9.23 35.92 -5.62
N GLY A 106 10.34 36.56 -5.89
CA GLY A 106 10.61 37.17 -7.18
C GLY A 106 10.46 36.11 -8.27
N PHE A 107 10.35 36.52 -9.50
CA PHE A 107 10.25 35.62 -10.67
C PHE A 107 11.21 34.44 -10.61
N PHE A 108 12.44 34.64 -10.12
CA PHE A 108 13.43 33.57 -9.87
C PHE A 108 13.01 32.57 -8.83
N GLY A 109 12.37 32.95 -7.73
CA GLY A 109 11.87 32.00 -6.71
C GLY A 109 10.78 31.11 -7.28
N ARG A 110 9.83 31.66 -8.03
CA ARG A 110 8.78 30.89 -8.71
C ARG A 110 9.34 29.97 -9.79
N MET A 111 10.35 30.39 -10.53
CA MET A 111 11.03 29.59 -11.53
C MET A 111 11.81 28.43 -10.90
N LEU A 112 12.47 28.65 -9.73
CA LEU A 112 13.13 27.59 -8.97
C LEU A 112 12.11 26.59 -8.41
N ASP A 113 11.00 27.04 -7.86
CA ASP A 113 9.94 26.18 -7.36
C ASP A 113 9.32 25.34 -8.47
N THR A 114 9.15 25.92 -9.67
CA THR A 114 8.63 25.20 -10.84
C THR A 114 9.64 24.17 -11.37
N THR A 115 10.94 24.50 -11.38
CA THR A 115 11.99 23.55 -11.79
C THR A 115 12.14 22.42 -10.78
N HIS A 116 12.06 22.69 -9.50
CA HIS A 116 12.06 21.64 -8.46
C HIS A 116 10.81 20.76 -8.51
N ALA A 117 9.64 21.33 -8.85
CA ALA A 117 8.42 20.56 -9.09
C ALA A 117 8.55 19.69 -10.34
N LEU A 118 9.12 20.22 -11.44
CA LEU A 118 9.36 19.48 -12.69
C LEU A 118 10.38 18.34 -12.52
N ILE A 119 11.45 18.54 -11.74
CA ILE A 119 12.44 17.49 -11.45
C ILE A 119 11.80 16.37 -10.64
N ARG A 120 11.00 16.71 -9.62
CA ARG A 120 10.22 15.72 -8.85
C ARG A 120 9.24 14.94 -9.70
N TRP A 121 8.55 15.65 -10.58
CA TRP A 121 7.60 15.07 -11.51
C TRP A 121 8.29 14.08 -12.45
N ARG A 122 9.45 14.48 -12.97
CA ARG A 122 10.27 13.63 -13.84
C ARG A 122 10.73 12.34 -13.17
N ASP A 123 11.19 12.41 -11.92
CA ASP A 123 11.73 11.25 -11.21
C ASP A 123 10.61 10.31 -10.76
N GLY A 124 9.50 10.85 -10.26
CA GLY A 124 8.30 10.06 -9.97
C GLY A 124 7.68 9.47 -11.23
N LEU A 125 7.61 10.24 -12.32
CA LEU A 125 7.12 9.76 -13.61
C LEU A 125 8.04 8.67 -14.17
N ALA A 126 9.35 8.84 -14.11
CA ALA A 126 10.31 7.83 -14.56
C ALA A 126 10.14 6.53 -13.80
N LEU A 127 10.00 6.57 -12.46
CA LEU A 127 9.73 5.40 -11.65
C LEU A 127 8.43 4.72 -12.06
N HIS A 128 7.34 5.47 -12.20
CA HIS A 128 6.04 4.90 -12.57
C HIS A 128 5.98 4.44 -14.02
N LEU A 129 6.67 5.09 -14.96
CA LEU A 129 6.83 4.60 -16.33
C LEU A 129 7.64 3.31 -16.37
N MET A 130 8.71 3.19 -15.60
CA MET A 130 9.43 1.93 -15.44
C MET A 130 8.51 0.85 -14.87
N LEU A 131 7.72 1.17 -13.85
CA LEU A 131 6.73 0.26 -13.27
C LEU A 131 5.64 -0.11 -14.27
N ALA A 132 5.16 0.83 -15.09
CA ALA A 132 4.11 0.60 -16.08
C ALA A 132 4.59 -0.19 -17.31
N VAL A 133 5.83 0.03 -17.76
CA VAL A 133 6.41 -0.71 -18.90
C VAL A 133 6.87 -2.11 -18.50
N SER A 134 7.26 -2.28 -17.22
CA SER A 134 7.76 -3.56 -16.72
C SER A 134 6.81 -4.75 -16.94
N PRO A 135 5.47 -4.65 -16.81
CA PRO A 135 4.58 -5.78 -17.10
C PRO A 135 4.69 -6.31 -18.53
N LEU A 136 4.91 -5.44 -19.52
CA LEU A 136 5.10 -5.85 -20.91
C LEU A 136 6.39 -6.65 -21.09
N VAL A 137 7.46 -6.23 -20.41
CA VAL A 137 8.75 -6.93 -20.42
C VAL A 137 8.68 -8.21 -19.61
N LEU A 138 8.00 -8.18 -18.46
CA LEU A 138 7.82 -9.31 -17.55
C LEU A 138 7.00 -10.45 -18.16
N HIS A 139 6.01 -10.14 -18.99
CA HIS A 139 5.21 -11.13 -19.68
C HIS A 139 6.06 -11.94 -20.69
N ALA A 140 7.16 -11.38 -21.14
CA ALA A 140 8.06 -12.03 -22.07
C ALA A 140 9.15 -12.88 -21.39
N SER A 141 9.54 -12.60 -20.16
CA SER A 141 10.68 -13.26 -19.52
C SER A 141 10.70 -13.20 -17.97
N TRP A 142 10.92 -14.35 -17.34
CA TRP A 142 11.19 -14.47 -15.91
C TRP A 142 12.43 -13.67 -15.45
N TYR A 143 13.46 -13.64 -16.29
CA TYR A 143 14.67 -12.88 -15.98
C TYR A 143 14.40 -11.38 -15.91
N ALA A 144 13.52 -10.87 -16.78
CA ALA A 144 13.08 -9.49 -16.74
C ALA A 144 12.30 -9.18 -15.45
N PHE A 145 11.46 -10.12 -14.96
CA PHE A 145 10.79 -9.97 -13.67
C PHE A 145 11.80 -9.79 -12.52
N TRP A 146 12.77 -10.70 -12.44
CA TRP A 146 13.78 -10.63 -11.38
C TRP A 146 14.65 -9.38 -11.49
N ALA A 147 15.07 -9.01 -12.69
CA ALA A 147 15.78 -7.75 -12.92
C ALA A 147 14.97 -6.55 -12.43
N TYR A 148 13.66 -6.55 -12.70
CA TYR A 148 12.75 -5.52 -12.24
C TYR A 148 12.60 -5.51 -10.71
N ALA A 149 12.36 -6.65 -10.07
CA ALA A 149 12.24 -6.75 -8.62
C ALA A 149 13.52 -6.32 -7.91
N ILE A 150 14.69 -6.76 -8.42
CA ILE A 150 16.01 -6.35 -7.92
C ILE A 150 16.19 -4.84 -8.11
N LEU A 151 15.85 -4.29 -9.28
CA LEU A 151 15.95 -2.87 -9.56
C LEU A 151 15.10 -2.05 -8.59
N LEU A 152 13.85 -2.46 -8.34
CA LEU A 152 12.97 -1.81 -7.34
C LEU A 152 13.61 -1.82 -5.95
N LEU A 153 14.12 -2.96 -5.52
CA LEU A 153 14.78 -3.09 -4.23
C LEU A 153 16.06 -2.25 -4.17
N LEU A 154 16.86 -2.22 -5.25
CA LEU A 154 18.05 -1.40 -5.34
C LEU A 154 17.73 0.10 -5.34
N LEU A 155 16.70 0.54 -6.06
CA LEU A 155 16.24 1.93 -6.03
C LEU A 155 15.82 2.34 -4.61
N CYS A 156 15.20 1.43 -3.84
CA CYS A 156 14.87 1.67 -2.44
C CYS A 156 16.12 1.72 -1.52
N LEU A 157 17.21 1.00 -1.86
CA LEU A 157 18.42 0.89 -1.03
C LEU A 157 19.50 1.93 -1.38
N VAL A 158 19.61 2.29 -2.66
CA VAL A 158 20.73 3.10 -3.20
C VAL A 158 20.46 4.59 -3.10
N ASP A 159 19.25 5.01 -2.76
CA ASP A 159 18.92 6.44 -2.72
C ASP A 159 19.80 7.23 -1.73
N LYS A 160 20.96 7.67 -2.22
CA LYS A 160 21.87 8.58 -1.54
C LYS A 160 21.51 10.05 -1.78
N GLY A 161 20.29 10.36 -2.17
CA GLY A 161 19.95 11.76 -2.22
C GLY A 161 19.14 12.24 -3.42
N MET A 162 18.06 11.58 -3.75
CA MET A 162 17.02 12.33 -4.46
C MET A 162 16.44 13.37 -3.49
N PRO A 163 16.70 14.65 -3.67
CA PRO A 163 16.02 15.69 -2.92
C PRO A 163 14.59 15.74 -3.42
N LEU A 164 13.76 14.85 -2.91
CA LEU A 164 12.31 15.01 -3.04
C LEU A 164 11.96 16.32 -2.37
N GLY A 165 11.85 17.35 -3.17
CA GLY A 165 11.47 18.65 -2.69
C GLY A 165 10.13 18.55 -1.96
N ARG A 166 9.97 19.38 -0.96
CA ARG A 166 8.77 19.45 -0.12
C ARG A 166 7.58 19.90 -0.97
N PRO A 167 6.44 19.23 -0.91
CA PRO A 167 5.20 19.86 -1.30
C PRO A 167 5.04 21.11 -0.43
N THR A 168 4.83 22.27 -1.07
CA THR A 168 4.65 23.56 -0.42
C THR A 168 3.33 23.67 0.34
N GLY A 169 2.49 22.66 0.28
CA GLY A 169 1.35 22.51 1.17
C GLY A 169 1.80 21.79 2.44
N THR A 170 1.83 22.49 3.55
CA THR A 170 1.86 21.87 4.87
C THR A 170 0.61 21.01 5.00
N ILE A 171 0.75 19.70 4.67
CA ILE A 171 -0.19 18.73 5.23
C ILE A 171 0.03 18.85 6.73
N PRO A 172 -0.94 19.35 7.51
CA PRO A 172 -0.74 19.58 8.92
C PRO A 172 -0.25 18.27 9.52
N SER A 173 0.84 18.37 10.29
CA SER A 173 1.38 17.25 11.06
C SER A 173 0.21 16.70 11.87
N MET A 174 -0.21 15.47 11.56
CA MET A 174 -1.46 14.88 12.00
C MET A 174 -1.33 14.34 13.42
N GLU A 175 -0.92 15.19 14.34
CA GLU A 175 -1.22 15.03 15.77
C GLU A 175 -2.62 15.57 16.08
N VAL A 176 -3.62 15.02 15.42
CA VAL A 176 -4.98 15.24 15.87
C VAL A 176 -5.13 14.40 17.14
N ALA A 177 -5.40 15.07 18.23
CA ALA A 177 -5.95 14.50 19.47
C ALA A 177 -7.30 13.82 19.16
N THR A 178 -7.27 12.76 18.35
CA THR A 178 -8.44 11.96 18.02
C THR A 178 -8.58 10.91 19.09
N GLY A 179 -9.59 11.13 19.89
CA GLY A 179 -9.95 10.45 21.08
C GLY A 179 -9.98 8.93 21.02
N GLN A 180 -10.07 8.38 22.17
CA GLN A 180 -10.13 6.96 22.57
C GLN A 180 -11.14 6.11 21.78
N PHE A 181 -12.02 6.70 20.96
CA PHE A 181 -13.11 6.04 20.24
C PHE A 181 -12.76 5.47 18.85
N ILE A 182 -11.60 5.80 18.28
CA ILE A 182 -11.25 5.34 16.92
C ILE A 182 -11.05 3.82 16.88
N ALA A 183 -10.36 3.27 17.84
CA ALA A 183 -10.04 1.84 17.86
C ALA A 183 -11.29 0.95 17.98
N PRO A 184 -12.25 1.20 18.90
CA PRO A 184 -13.46 0.40 19.00
C PRO A 184 -14.33 0.46 17.73
N ALA A 185 -14.52 1.63 17.14
CA ALA A 185 -15.29 1.78 15.91
C ALA A 185 -14.66 1.01 14.75
N LEU A 186 -13.34 1.11 14.60
CA LEU A 186 -12.62 0.38 13.56
C LEU A 186 -12.66 -1.13 13.77
N CYS A 187 -12.53 -1.61 15.01
CA CYS A 187 -12.69 -3.03 15.36
C CYS A 187 -14.10 -3.53 15.03
N LEU A 188 -15.12 -2.74 15.33
CA LEU A 188 -16.52 -3.08 14.99
C LEU A 188 -16.69 -3.18 13.47
N PHE A 189 -16.16 -2.25 12.69
CA PHE A 189 -16.23 -2.32 11.22
C PHE A 189 -15.53 -3.56 10.68
N ILE A 190 -14.32 -3.84 11.16
CA ILE A 190 -13.59 -5.04 10.76
C ILE A 190 -14.44 -6.29 11.05
N LEU A 191 -15.02 -6.41 12.24
CA LEU A 191 -15.85 -7.54 12.61
C LEU A 191 -17.10 -7.67 11.72
N VAL A 192 -17.80 -6.56 11.49
CA VAL A 192 -18.99 -6.55 10.61
C VAL A 192 -18.64 -6.98 9.20
N PHE A 193 -17.55 -6.44 8.62
CA PHE A 193 -17.14 -6.79 7.26
C PHE A 193 -16.58 -8.20 7.15
N ILE A 194 -15.97 -8.77 8.19
CA ILE A 194 -15.61 -10.18 8.25
C ILE A 194 -16.87 -11.06 8.19
N ILE A 195 -17.86 -10.78 9.02
CA ILE A 195 -19.13 -11.53 9.04
C ILE A 195 -19.82 -11.44 7.68
N LEU A 196 -19.91 -10.24 7.11
CA LEU A 196 -20.50 -10.05 5.79
C LEU A 196 -19.75 -10.83 4.72
N ALA A 197 -18.43 -10.73 4.64
CA ALA A 197 -17.63 -11.42 3.64
C ALA A 197 -17.76 -12.95 3.72
N LEU A 198 -17.85 -13.50 4.91
CA LEU A 198 -18.11 -14.95 5.11
C LEU A 198 -19.55 -15.35 4.72
N SER A 199 -20.51 -14.41 4.80
CA SER A 199 -21.93 -14.68 4.55
C SER A 199 -22.34 -14.48 3.08
N ILE A 200 -21.67 -13.57 2.35
CA ILE A 200 -22.06 -13.16 0.99
C ILE A 200 -21.11 -13.68 -0.09
N THR A 201 -20.36 -14.74 0.20
CA THR A 201 -19.40 -15.34 -0.73
C THR A 201 -20.08 -15.70 -2.06
N ARG A 202 -19.51 -15.23 -3.16
CA ARG A 202 -19.98 -15.55 -4.51
C ARG A 202 -18.85 -16.18 -5.32
N SER A 203 -19.06 -17.40 -5.77
CA SER A 203 -18.13 -18.12 -6.63
C SER A 203 -18.13 -17.54 -8.07
N ASP A 204 -17.04 -17.79 -8.78
CA ASP A 204 -16.84 -17.44 -10.19
C ASP A 204 -16.29 -18.70 -10.93
N LEU A 205 -16.39 -18.70 -12.26
CA LEU A 205 -15.84 -19.79 -13.08
C LEU A 205 -14.34 -19.95 -12.90
N ASP A 206 -13.62 -18.84 -12.70
CA ASP A 206 -12.17 -18.84 -12.49
C ASP A 206 -11.75 -19.51 -11.17
N ASP A 207 -12.66 -19.64 -10.22
CA ASP A 207 -12.34 -20.19 -8.88
C ASP A 207 -11.87 -21.64 -8.95
N ALA A 208 -12.37 -22.41 -9.91
CA ALA A 208 -11.95 -23.78 -10.11
C ALA A 208 -10.42 -23.88 -10.35
N TYR A 209 -9.88 -22.98 -11.18
CA TYR A 209 -8.45 -22.93 -11.44
C TYR A 209 -7.65 -22.54 -10.18
N TYR A 210 -8.04 -21.47 -9.50
CA TYR A 210 -7.34 -20.97 -8.33
C TYR A 210 -7.39 -21.97 -7.15
N ALA A 211 -8.53 -22.59 -6.95
CA ALA A 211 -8.70 -23.65 -5.95
C ALA A 211 -7.85 -24.88 -6.30
N ALA A 212 -7.76 -25.24 -7.60
CA ALA A 212 -6.92 -26.34 -8.05
C ALA A 212 -5.43 -26.07 -7.81
N VAL A 213 -4.94 -24.83 -8.00
CA VAL A 213 -3.54 -24.46 -7.68
C VAL A 213 -3.25 -24.70 -6.21
N ALA A 214 -4.12 -24.24 -5.30
CA ALA A 214 -3.95 -24.42 -3.86
C ALA A 214 -3.99 -25.90 -3.46
N ALA A 215 -4.94 -26.66 -3.99
CA ALA A 215 -5.11 -28.07 -3.71
C ALA A 215 -3.94 -28.91 -4.29
N HIS A 216 -3.52 -28.63 -5.51
CA HIS A 216 -2.39 -29.33 -6.15
C HIS A 216 -1.09 -29.14 -5.36
N MET A 217 -0.79 -27.91 -4.94
CA MET A 217 0.39 -27.64 -4.11
C MET A 217 0.36 -28.42 -2.80
N ALA A 218 -0.80 -28.52 -2.15
CA ALA A 218 -0.94 -29.27 -0.89
C ALA A 218 -0.84 -30.77 -1.10
N ALA A 219 -1.36 -31.30 -2.22
CA ALA A 219 -1.32 -32.72 -2.56
C ALA A 219 0.06 -33.19 -3.06
N HIS A 220 0.82 -32.31 -3.71
CA HIS A 220 2.10 -32.61 -4.34
C HIS A 220 3.20 -31.64 -3.90
N PRO A 221 3.57 -31.59 -2.60
CA PRO A 221 4.46 -30.57 -2.06
C PRO A 221 5.91 -30.66 -2.57
N GLU A 222 6.31 -31.83 -3.10
CA GLU A 222 7.64 -32.06 -3.70
C GLU A 222 7.70 -31.62 -5.17
N ALA A 223 6.54 -31.51 -5.84
CA ALA A 223 6.51 -31.13 -7.25
C ALA A 223 6.96 -29.66 -7.43
N PRO A 224 7.66 -29.35 -8.54
CA PRO A 224 8.00 -27.96 -8.85
C PRO A 224 6.75 -27.08 -8.91
N LEU A 225 6.79 -25.93 -8.24
CA LEU A 225 5.64 -25.03 -8.20
C LEU A 225 5.27 -24.56 -9.60
N GLN A 226 3.96 -24.61 -9.91
CA GLN A 226 3.38 -24.10 -11.16
C GLN A 226 4.08 -24.63 -12.43
N SER A 227 4.58 -25.85 -12.39
CA SER A 227 5.24 -26.51 -13.52
C SER A 227 4.27 -26.99 -14.60
N GLY A 228 3.00 -27.16 -14.28
CA GLY A 228 1.94 -27.60 -15.19
C GLY A 228 0.57 -27.04 -14.81
N ASP A 229 -0.44 -27.34 -15.62
CA ASP A 229 -1.82 -26.93 -15.37
C ASP A 229 -2.46 -27.84 -14.30
N PRO A 230 -2.84 -27.29 -13.13
CA PRO A 230 -3.36 -28.10 -12.02
C PRO A 230 -4.79 -28.62 -12.27
N MET A 231 -5.51 -28.06 -13.25
CA MET A 231 -6.88 -28.52 -13.59
C MET A 231 -6.90 -29.85 -14.32
N LEU A 232 -5.85 -30.14 -15.09
CA LEU A 232 -5.82 -31.33 -15.92
C LEU A 232 -5.24 -32.56 -15.23
N GLY A 233 -4.62 -32.38 -14.05
CA GLY A 233 -4.11 -33.46 -13.20
C GLY A 233 -2.98 -34.30 -13.81
N GLU A 234 -2.56 -33.99 -15.02
CA GLU A 234 -1.54 -34.74 -15.76
C GLU A 234 -0.20 -34.03 -15.71
N THR A 235 0.84 -34.77 -15.35
CA THR A 235 2.21 -34.27 -15.40
C THR A 235 2.63 -34.00 -16.84
N GLY A 236 3.03 -32.75 -17.11
CA GLY A 236 3.53 -32.34 -18.43
C GLY A 236 2.58 -31.48 -19.26
N PHE A 237 1.35 -31.25 -18.82
CA PHE A 237 0.51 -30.22 -19.43
C PHE A 237 1.03 -28.83 -19.07
N PRO A 238 1.44 -28.02 -20.06
CA PRO A 238 1.92 -26.67 -19.79
C PRO A 238 0.77 -25.81 -19.27
N LEU A 239 1.09 -24.79 -18.48
CA LEU A 239 0.13 -23.75 -18.09
C LEU A 239 -0.45 -23.10 -19.34
N ILE A 240 -1.78 -23.05 -19.46
CA ILE A 240 -2.49 -22.42 -20.58
C ILE A 240 -2.08 -20.95 -20.68
N PHE A 241 -1.99 -20.25 -19.55
CA PHE A 241 -1.52 -18.87 -19.47
C PHE A 241 -0.22 -18.80 -18.68
N HIS A 242 0.88 -18.48 -19.34
CA HIS A 242 2.19 -18.32 -18.71
C HIS A 242 2.21 -17.26 -17.61
N SER A 243 1.33 -16.26 -17.68
CA SER A 243 1.18 -15.21 -16.65
C SER A 243 0.71 -15.75 -15.31
N PHE A 244 0.07 -16.92 -15.24
CA PHE A 244 -0.33 -17.53 -13.96
C PHE A 244 0.87 -17.94 -13.10
N ARG A 245 2.05 -18.12 -13.68
CA ARG A 245 3.29 -18.35 -12.94
C ARG A 245 3.66 -17.21 -11.98
N PHE A 246 3.11 -16.02 -12.18
CA PHE A 246 3.37 -14.86 -11.33
C PHE A 246 2.41 -14.76 -10.14
N SER A 247 1.28 -15.45 -10.16
CA SER A 247 0.36 -15.51 -9.03
C SER A 247 0.96 -16.38 -7.92
N SER A 248 1.04 -15.83 -6.73
CA SER A 248 1.52 -16.53 -5.53
C SER A 248 0.45 -16.60 -4.43
N PHE A 249 -0.71 -15.99 -4.68
CA PHE A 249 -1.78 -15.87 -3.71
C PHE A 249 -2.35 -17.24 -3.33
N GLU A 250 -2.63 -18.06 -4.31
CA GLU A 250 -3.22 -19.39 -4.12
C GLU A 250 -2.25 -20.35 -3.43
N LEU A 251 -0.95 -20.17 -3.66
CA LEU A 251 0.10 -20.95 -3.00
C LEU A 251 0.10 -20.74 -1.48
N LEU A 252 -0.36 -19.58 -1.00
CA LEU A 252 -0.48 -19.32 0.44
C LEU A 252 -1.52 -20.25 1.09
N SER A 253 -2.65 -20.47 0.42
CA SER A 253 -3.69 -21.40 0.89
C SER A 253 -3.21 -22.85 0.88
N GLY A 254 -2.46 -23.23 -0.16
CA GLY A 254 -1.82 -24.56 -0.23
C GLY A 254 -0.81 -24.76 0.91
N ALA A 255 0.05 -23.77 1.17
CA ALA A 255 1.03 -23.83 2.25
C ALA A 255 0.37 -23.90 3.64
N LEU A 256 -0.69 -23.13 3.85
CA LEU A 256 -1.46 -23.20 5.11
C LEU A 256 -2.12 -24.56 5.28
N GLY A 257 -2.67 -25.16 4.22
CA GLY A 257 -3.20 -26.52 4.25
C GLY A 257 -2.15 -27.53 4.67
N LEU A 258 -0.93 -27.45 4.10
CA LEU A 258 0.20 -28.29 4.48
C LEU A 258 0.60 -28.13 5.95
N LEU A 259 0.75 -26.89 6.41
CA LEU A 259 1.22 -26.58 7.76
C LEU A 259 0.20 -26.92 8.84
N SER A 260 -1.10 -26.74 8.54
CA SER A 260 -2.18 -26.98 9.50
C SER A 260 -2.77 -28.38 9.39
N SER A 261 -2.34 -29.19 8.43
CA SER A 261 -2.94 -30.50 8.11
C SER A 261 -4.45 -30.41 7.84
N SER A 262 -4.91 -29.24 7.33
CA SER A 262 -6.29 -29.00 6.92
C SER A 262 -6.42 -29.01 5.40
N ALA A 263 -7.65 -29.00 4.88
CA ALA A 263 -7.84 -28.85 3.45
C ALA A 263 -7.37 -27.45 2.98
N ALA A 264 -6.61 -27.38 1.88
CA ALA A 264 -6.17 -26.12 1.30
C ALA A 264 -7.36 -25.21 0.92
N LEU A 265 -8.50 -25.82 0.57
CA LEU A 265 -9.75 -25.11 0.27
C LEU A 265 -10.36 -24.43 1.50
N ASP A 266 -10.22 -25.00 2.70
CA ASP A 266 -10.66 -24.34 3.93
C ASP A 266 -9.82 -23.09 4.21
N ALA A 267 -8.52 -23.17 3.94
CA ALA A 267 -7.65 -22.01 4.04
C ALA A 267 -8.06 -20.92 3.01
N TYR A 268 -8.38 -21.34 1.80
CA TYR A 268 -8.76 -20.45 0.71
C TYR A 268 -10.09 -19.74 0.96
N TYR A 269 -11.15 -20.47 1.30
CA TYR A 269 -12.52 -19.94 1.38
C TYR A 269 -12.93 -19.49 2.79
N ILE A 270 -12.24 -19.92 3.85
CA ILE A 270 -12.69 -19.67 5.23
C ILE A 270 -11.60 -18.96 6.05
N TYR A 271 -10.39 -19.55 6.17
CA TYR A 271 -9.42 -19.07 7.17
C TYR A 271 -8.77 -17.74 6.78
N LEU A 272 -8.53 -17.51 5.49
CA LEU A 272 -7.91 -16.29 5.01
C LEU A 272 -8.92 -15.14 4.78
N VAL A 273 -10.20 -15.41 4.61
CA VAL A 273 -11.25 -14.40 4.37
C VAL A 273 -11.31 -13.36 5.49
N PRO A 274 -11.27 -13.69 6.80
CA PRO A 274 -11.20 -12.71 7.87
C PRO A 274 -9.99 -11.78 7.78
N LEU A 275 -8.83 -12.32 7.43
CA LEU A 275 -7.62 -11.54 7.26
C LEU A 275 -7.77 -10.52 6.12
N TRP A 276 -8.20 -10.97 4.95
CA TRP A 276 -8.35 -10.12 3.78
C TRP A 276 -9.41 -9.05 3.97
N SER A 277 -10.55 -9.40 4.58
CA SER A 277 -11.64 -8.46 4.89
C SER A 277 -11.17 -7.40 5.89
N GLY A 278 -10.46 -7.79 6.94
CA GLY A 278 -9.91 -6.86 7.91
C GLY A 278 -8.89 -5.90 7.29
N LEU A 279 -8.00 -6.42 6.43
CA LEU A 279 -7.03 -5.59 5.70
C LEU A 279 -7.71 -4.62 4.72
N ALA A 280 -8.79 -5.02 4.05
CA ALA A 280 -9.54 -4.16 3.14
C ALA A 280 -10.18 -2.97 3.87
N VAL A 281 -10.76 -3.22 5.04
CA VAL A 281 -11.29 -2.14 5.90
C VAL A 281 -10.16 -1.21 6.37
N LEU A 282 -9.03 -1.77 6.81
CA LEU A 282 -7.87 -0.99 7.26
C LEU A 282 -7.24 -0.16 6.15
N ALA A 283 -7.10 -0.71 4.95
CA ALA A 283 -6.55 -0.03 3.79
C ALA A 283 -7.44 1.15 3.36
N THR A 284 -8.76 0.93 3.29
CA THR A 284 -9.74 1.98 3.02
C THR A 284 -9.69 3.06 4.09
N TYR A 285 -9.67 2.69 5.37
CA TYR A 285 -9.56 3.64 6.48
C TYR A 285 -8.29 4.49 6.39
N LEU A 286 -7.12 3.89 6.09
CA LEU A 286 -5.86 4.63 5.98
C LEU A 286 -5.91 5.67 4.88
N LEU A 287 -6.43 5.30 3.71
CA LEU A 287 -6.56 6.21 2.58
C LEU A 287 -7.55 7.34 2.90
N VAL A 288 -8.75 7.00 3.37
CA VAL A 288 -9.79 8.00 3.71
C VAL A 288 -9.29 8.95 4.81
N ARG A 289 -8.64 8.43 5.85
CA ARG A 289 -8.09 9.25 6.92
C ARG A 289 -6.98 10.19 6.46
N GLN A 290 -6.21 9.79 5.46
CA GLN A 290 -5.19 10.65 4.86
C GLN A 290 -5.82 11.82 4.09
N LEU A 291 -6.95 11.56 3.39
CA LEU A 291 -7.67 12.55 2.60
C LEU A 291 -8.56 13.46 3.48
N GLN A 292 -9.17 12.88 4.53
CA GLN A 292 -10.11 13.55 5.43
C GLN A 292 -9.77 13.25 6.90
N PRO A 293 -8.73 13.87 7.46
CA PRO A 293 -8.20 13.52 8.80
C PRO A 293 -9.22 13.70 9.93
N GLN A 294 -10.07 14.72 9.84
CA GLN A 294 -11.01 15.09 10.90
C GLN A 294 -12.36 14.34 10.78
N GLN A 295 -12.78 14.02 9.57
CA GLN A 295 -14.10 13.45 9.28
C GLN A 295 -14.00 12.07 8.60
N TRP A 296 -13.01 11.26 8.98
CA TRP A 296 -12.72 9.98 8.34
C TRP A 296 -13.85 8.94 8.47
N LEU A 297 -14.66 9.00 9.55
CA LEU A 297 -15.62 7.96 9.90
C LEU A 297 -16.70 7.80 8.83
N LEU A 298 -17.45 8.87 8.55
CA LEU A 298 -18.56 8.84 7.60
C LEU A 298 -18.11 8.49 6.17
N PRO A 299 -17.05 9.11 5.59
CA PRO A 299 -16.55 8.70 4.28
C PRO A 299 -16.07 7.25 4.23
N THR A 300 -15.48 6.72 5.30
CA THR A 300 -15.09 5.30 5.35
C THR A 300 -16.29 4.39 5.29
N ILE A 301 -17.35 4.67 6.09
CA ILE A 301 -18.60 3.91 6.06
C ILE A 301 -19.23 3.99 4.67
N CYS A 302 -19.36 5.19 4.11
CA CYS A 302 -19.98 5.38 2.79
C CYS A 302 -19.21 4.64 1.70
N THR A 303 -17.88 4.69 1.71
CA THR A 303 -17.04 3.98 0.75
C THR A 303 -17.23 2.47 0.85
N LEU A 304 -17.16 1.92 2.07
CA LEU A 304 -17.32 0.48 2.30
C LEU A 304 -18.75 0.02 1.96
N ALA A 305 -19.77 0.79 2.34
CA ALA A 305 -21.15 0.48 2.00
C ALA A 305 -21.40 0.53 0.47
N LEU A 306 -20.85 1.54 -0.22
CA LEU A 306 -20.93 1.64 -1.67
C LEU A 306 -20.28 0.46 -2.38
N VAL A 307 -19.08 0.07 -1.93
CA VAL A 307 -18.38 -1.10 -2.46
C VAL A 307 -19.17 -2.38 -2.23
N LEU A 308 -19.82 -2.52 -1.08
CA LEU A 308 -20.67 -3.67 -0.78
C LEU A 308 -21.93 -3.69 -1.66
N LEU A 309 -22.63 -2.56 -1.78
CA LEU A 309 -23.85 -2.43 -2.61
C LEU A 309 -23.59 -2.67 -4.10
N LEU A 310 -22.44 -2.21 -4.61
CA LEU A 310 -22.05 -2.42 -6.00
C LEU A 310 -21.42 -3.80 -6.25
N GLY A 311 -21.20 -4.60 -5.21
CA GLY A 311 -20.60 -5.94 -5.30
C GLY A 311 -21.38 -6.90 -6.19
N GLU A 312 -22.70 -6.76 -6.29
CA GLU A 312 -23.55 -7.57 -7.15
C GLU A 312 -23.47 -7.20 -8.65
N MET A 313 -22.93 -6.03 -8.98
CA MET A 313 -22.83 -5.57 -10.36
C MET A 313 -21.66 -6.25 -11.08
N HIS A 314 -21.95 -7.13 -12.01
CA HIS A 314 -20.98 -7.98 -12.72
C HIS A 314 -19.79 -7.24 -13.37
N ARG A 315 -19.98 -5.99 -13.76
CA ARG A 315 -18.94 -5.15 -14.41
C ARG A 315 -18.39 -4.05 -13.52
N SER A 316 -18.77 -4.05 -12.24
CA SER A 316 -18.24 -3.12 -11.26
C SER A 316 -16.91 -3.63 -10.71
N SER A 317 -15.96 -2.71 -10.45
CA SER A 317 -14.75 -3.03 -9.68
C SER A 317 -15.08 -3.55 -8.27
N ALA A 318 -16.22 -3.15 -7.72
CA ALA A 318 -16.72 -3.60 -6.42
C ALA A 318 -17.11 -5.09 -6.41
N ASN A 319 -17.42 -5.70 -7.57
CA ASN A 319 -17.61 -7.15 -7.68
C ASN A 319 -16.32 -7.94 -7.32
N PHE A 320 -15.15 -7.30 -7.48
CA PHE A 320 -13.86 -7.79 -6.99
C PHE A 320 -13.53 -7.13 -5.64
N SER A 321 -14.41 -7.31 -4.64
CA SER A 321 -14.22 -6.83 -3.29
C SER A 321 -14.73 -7.85 -2.28
N PHE A 322 -15.50 -7.46 -1.26
CA PHE A 322 -15.93 -8.33 -0.17
C PHE A 322 -16.68 -9.59 -0.61
N VAL A 323 -17.45 -9.52 -1.70
CA VAL A 323 -18.20 -10.66 -2.25
C VAL A 323 -17.28 -11.79 -2.72
N ARG A 324 -16.06 -11.45 -3.13
CA ARG A 324 -15.05 -12.38 -3.66
C ARG A 324 -13.69 -12.21 -2.99
N ILE A 325 -13.66 -11.74 -1.75
CA ILE A 325 -12.41 -11.39 -1.05
C ILE A 325 -11.46 -12.58 -0.87
N PHE A 326 -11.92 -13.80 -1.06
CA PHE A 326 -11.10 -15.02 -1.11
C PHE A 326 -10.24 -15.12 -2.38
N GLN A 327 -10.47 -14.32 -3.42
CA GLN A 327 -9.67 -14.29 -4.64
C GLN A 327 -8.56 -13.23 -4.57
N GLY A 328 -7.38 -13.55 -5.11
CA GLY A 328 -6.25 -12.61 -5.16
C GLY A 328 -6.58 -11.30 -5.89
N LYS A 329 -7.36 -11.35 -6.99
CA LYS A 329 -7.82 -10.15 -7.70
C LYS A 329 -8.69 -9.24 -6.84
N ALA A 330 -9.49 -9.80 -5.94
CA ALA A 330 -10.32 -9.03 -5.03
C ALA A 330 -9.50 -8.39 -3.90
N VAL A 331 -8.53 -9.10 -3.35
CA VAL A 331 -7.57 -8.56 -2.38
C VAL A 331 -6.72 -7.45 -3.02
N PHE A 332 -6.29 -7.64 -4.28
CA PHE A 332 -5.61 -6.58 -5.02
C PHE A 332 -6.43 -5.29 -5.08
N VAL A 333 -7.70 -5.36 -5.49
CA VAL A 333 -8.58 -4.19 -5.64
C VAL A 333 -8.90 -3.56 -4.27
N SER A 334 -9.22 -4.39 -3.26
CA SER A 334 -9.75 -3.89 -1.97
C SER A 334 -8.67 -3.51 -0.97
N VAL A 335 -7.47 -4.09 -1.06
CA VAL A 335 -6.36 -3.84 -0.13
C VAL A 335 -5.23 -3.09 -0.80
N LEU A 336 -4.69 -3.63 -1.91
CA LEU A 336 -3.46 -3.07 -2.47
C LEU A 336 -3.69 -1.76 -3.22
N VAL A 337 -4.80 -1.61 -3.96
CA VAL A 337 -5.09 -0.34 -4.64
C VAL A 337 -5.21 0.82 -3.65
N PRO A 338 -6.02 0.75 -2.57
CA PRO A 338 -6.01 1.79 -1.54
C PRO A 338 -4.63 2.00 -0.89
N CYS A 339 -3.85 0.93 -0.67
CA CYS A 339 -2.49 1.04 -0.13
C CYS A 339 -1.55 1.75 -1.10
N ILE A 340 -1.64 1.48 -2.42
CA ILE A 340 -0.83 2.16 -3.45
C ILE A 340 -1.11 3.66 -3.41
N TYR A 341 -2.39 4.09 -3.40
CA TYR A 341 -2.76 5.49 -3.28
C TYR A 341 -2.24 6.11 -1.98
N TYR A 342 -2.47 5.44 -0.85
CA TYR A 342 -1.99 5.88 0.46
C TYR A 342 -0.47 6.06 0.50
N LEU A 343 0.29 5.06 0.03
CA LEU A 343 1.75 5.08 0.06
C LEU A 343 2.33 6.08 -0.96
N THR A 344 1.73 6.20 -2.15
CA THR A 344 2.14 7.21 -3.12
C THR A 344 1.98 8.61 -2.53
N ASN A 345 0.83 8.93 -1.92
CA ASN A 345 0.64 10.21 -1.24
C ASN A 345 1.67 10.44 -0.12
N ARG A 346 2.04 9.38 0.64
CA ARG A 346 3.09 9.49 1.67
C ARG A 346 4.46 9.78 1.09
N VAL A 347 4.83 9.10 0.00
CA VAL A 347 6.11 9.31 -0.69
C VAL A 347 6.26 10.76 -1.17
N PHE A 348 5.16 11.41 -1.58
CA PHE A 348 5.15 12.83 -1.97
C PHE A 348 4.97 13.80 -0.80
N SER A 349 4.76 13.31 0.43
CA SER A 349 4.66 14.18 1.60
C SER A 349 6.03 14.70 2.05
N ALA A 350 6.03 15.82 2.77
CA ALA A 350 7.25 16.39 3.36
C ALA A 350 7.89 15.48 4.42
N SER A 351 7.11 14.54 4.98
CA SER A 351 7.54 13.58 6.00
C SER A 351 7.91 12.21 5.45
N ALA A 352 8.09 12.08 4.12
CA ALA A 352 8.45 10.83 3.48
C ALA A 352 9.74 10.24 4.05
N THR A 353 9.73 8.94 4.26
CA THR A 353 10.90 8.18 4.72
C THR A 353 11.31 7.15 3.66
N ARG A 354 12.54 6.63 3.77
CA ARG A 354 12.96 5.51 2.91
C ARG A 354 12.09 4.27 3.09
N ALA A 355 11.52 4.10 4.29
CA ALA A 355 10.58 3.03 4.56
C ALA A 355 9.28 3.15 3.75
N ASP A 356 8.79 4.37 3.48
CA ASP A 356 7.59 4.56 2.66
C ASP A 356 7.81 4.13 1.20
N PHE A 357 9.00 4.40 0.64
CA PHE A 357 9.40 3.90 -0.69
C PHE A 357 9.49 2.38 -0.72
N LEU A 358 10.13 1.77 0.30
CA LEU A 358 10.21 0.32 0.40
C LEU A 358 8.82 -0.31 0.49
N LEU A 359 7.90 0.27 1.28
CA LEU A 359 6.53 -0.23 1.38
C LEU A 359 5.77 -0.08 0.06
N LEU A 360 5.97 1.01 -0.68
CA LEU A 360 5.37 1.17 -2.02
C LEU A 360 5.90 0.10 -2.98
N ALA A 361 7.21 -0.16 -2.97
CA ALA A 361 7.80 -1.24 -3.77
C ALA A 361 7.27 -2.62 -3.36
N CYS A 362 7.17 -2.90 -2.06
CA CYS A 362 6.56 -4.13 -1.55
C CYS A 362 5.08 -4.24 -1.95
N CYS A 363 4.34 -3.14 -1.95
CA CYS A 363 2.94 -3.12 -2.40
C CYS A 363 2.82 -3.47 -3.89
N GLN A 364 3.72 -2.97 -4.75
CA GLN A 364 3.75 -3.30 -6.17
C GLN A 364 4.14 -4.78 -6.41
N ILE A 365 5.13 -5.30 -5.68
CA ILE A 365 5.50 -6.73 -5.72
C ILE A 365 4.33 -7.60 -5.27
N SER A 366 3.65 -7.21 -4.19
CA SER A 366 2.45 -7.91 -3.71
C SER A 366 1.33 -7.91 -4.75
N ALA A 367 1.15 -6.82 -5.49
CA ALA A 367 0.14 -6.72 -6.55
C ALA A 367 0.34 -7.78 -7.64
N ILE A 368 1.60 -8.03 -8.03
CA ILE A 368 1.95 -9.08 -9.00
C ILE A 368 1.61 -10.47 -8.44
N GLY A 369 1.95 -10.71 -7.17
CA GLY A 369 1.65 -11.99 -6.51
C GLY A 369 0.17 -12.26 -6.28
N MET A 370 -0.64 -11.20 -6.13
CA MET A 370 -2.10 -11.33 -5.93
C MET A 370 -2.83 -11.71 -7.20
N SER A 371 -2.42 -11.20 -8.35
CA SER A 371 -3.13 -11.47 -9.62
C SER A 371 -2.31 -11.04 -10.83
N ASN A 372 -2.48 -11.75 -11.95
CA ASN A 372 -1.89 -11.39 -13.23
C ASN A 372 -2.21 -9.94 -13.63
N ILE A 373 -3.46 -9.51 -13.38
CA ILE A 373 -3.91 -8.15 -13.70
C ILE A 373 -3.17 -7.11 -12.83
N GLY A 374 -2.67 -7.50 -11.66
CA GLY A 374 -1.87 -6.67 -10.78
C GLY A 374 -0.57 -6.18 -11.43
N MET A 375 -0.01 -6.96 -12.39
CA MET A 375 1.16 -6.55 -13.15
C MET A 375 0.94 -5.23 -13.92
N LEU A 376 -0.26 -5.04 -14.46
CA LEU A 376 -0.62 -3.84 -15.22
C LEU A 376 -1.29 -2.80 -14.34
N MET A 377 -2.29 -3.22 -13.56
CA MET A 377 -3.14 -2.30 -12.80
C MET A 377 -2.44 -1.75 -11.55
N GLY A 378 -1.45 -2.45 -10.99
CA GLY A 378 -0.64 -1.93 -9.89
C GLY A 378 0.14 -0.67 -10.29
N PRO A 379 1.00 -0.73 -11.33
CA PRO A 379 1.66 0.45 -11.87
C PRO A 379 0.71 1.56 -12.33
N LEU A 380 -0.43 1.21 -12.97
CA LEU A 380 -1.43 2.20 -13.39
C LEU A 380 -2.07 2.91 -12.18
N ALA A 381 -2.40 2.19 -11.11
CA ALA A 381 -2.90 2.78 -9.87
C ALA A 381 -1.85 3.72 -9.25
N GLY A 382 -0.57 3.32 -9.24
CA GLY A 382 0.53 4.17 -8.80
C GLY A 382 0.68 5.44 -9.65
N PHE A 383 0.59 5.31 -10.95
CA PHE A 383 0.62 6.45 -11.87
C PHE A 383 -0.58 7.38 -11.66
N SER A 384 -1.78 6.82 -11.53
CA SER A 384 -3.00 7.60 -11.26
C SER A 384 -2.89 8.35 -9.92
N ALA A 385 -2.37 7.70 -8.87
CA ALA A 385 -2.13 8.33 -7.58
C ALA A 385 -1.06 9.45 -7.68
N LEU A 386 -0.02 9.26 -8.49
CA LEU A 386 0.98 10.28 -8.78
C LEU A 386 0.33 11.49 -9.45
N MET A 387 -0.47 11.29 -10.50
CA MET A 387 -1.15 12.37 -11.22
C MET A 387 -2.10 13.17 -10.33
N ALA A 388 -2.72 12.52 -9.34
CA ALA A 388 -3.57 13.21 -8.36
C ALA A 388 -2.78 14.10 -7.36
N ASN A 389 -1.45 13.96 -7.29
CA ASN A 389 -0.58 14.77 -6.42
C ASN A 389 0.13 15.92 -7.16
N ILE A 390 -0.07 16.07 -8.45
CA ILE A 390 0.47 17.12 -9.31
C ILE A 390 -0.55 18.23 -9.50
#